data_0df31d340bb3e89a1b1c689256ae00ca
#
_entry.id   0df31d340bb3e89a1b1c689256ae00ca
#
_cell.length_a   1.000
_cell.length_b   1.000
_cell.length_c   1.000
_cell.angle_alpha   90.00
_cell.angle_beta   90.00
_cell.angle_gamma   90.00
#
_symmetry.space_group_name_H-M   'P 1'
#
loop_
_entity.id
_entity.type
_entity.pdbx_description
1 polymer ?
#
loop_
_entity_poly.entity_id
_entity_poly.type
_entity_poly.pdbx_seq_one_letter_code
_entity_poly.pdbx_strand_id
1 'polypeptide(L)'
;MKFAQNITRRKGLLKALTLAILVLASVMPPTVLANDSEKATFNSTTTLQTILSSSHRSVANRDRDKYRHPAQTLEFFGLRPNMTVVELWPGDGWYTEILAPFLASKGLLIVTNLTPSMSKPALAFQEKLAANPEVFGKVKVAQINPPNELTLAPDNSVDIVVTFRNIHNWVKAGYDEQVYAAAYKALKPGGILGVEEHRALEGTSLEESIKTGYMSEDGVIAALEKAGFKLVGKSEINANPKDTKDYPGGVWTLPPTLSQGQKDRQRFLTIGESDRMTLKFIKPKAS
;
A
#
# COMPACT_ATOMS: atom_id res chain seq x y z
N MET A 1 11.86 101.79 -3.37
CA MET A 1 12.87 102.05 -4.42
C MET A 1 12.73 100.89 -5.37
N LYS A 2 12.06 101.07 -6.54
CA LYS A 2 12.65 101.30 -7.88
C LYS A 2 13.50 100.06 -8.30
N PHE A 3 13.30 99.31 -9.43
CA PHE A 3 12.82 99.59 -10.80
C PHE A 3 12.46 98.19 -11.37
N ALA A 4 11.44 97.90 -11.99
CA ALA A 4 10.90 97.96 -13.34
C ALA A 4 11.91 97.57 -14.49
N GLN A 5 11.55 96.58 -15.28
CA GLN A 5 11.23 96.59 -16.73
C GLN A 5 11.47 95.19 -17.31
N ASN A 6 10.44 94.62 -17.78
CA ASN A 6 10.05 94.51 -19.22
C ASN A 6 11.09 93.91 -20.15
N ILE A 7 10.78 92.82 -20.89
CA ILE A 7 10.55 92.84 -22.35
C ILE A 7 10.48 91.44 -22.95
N THR A 8 9.40 91.18 -23.59
CA THR A 8 9.08 90.64 -24.89
C THR A 8 9.20 89.18 -25.24
N ARG A 9 8.06 88.61 -25.54
CA ARG A 9 7.68 87.53 -26.43
C ARG A 9 8.75 87.04 -27.42
N ARG A 10 8.91 85.71 -27.48
CA ARG A 10 8.92 84.97 -28.75
C ARG A 10 8.19 83.62 -28.62
N LYS A 11 7.22 83.44 -29.48
CA LYS A 11 6.52 82.22 -29.77
C LYS A 11 7.47 81.21 -30.41
N GLY A 12 7.67 80.07 -29.84
CA GLY A 12 8.30 78.91 -30.46
C GLY A 12 7.47 77.68 -30.28
N LEU A 13 6.89 77.29 -31.37
CA LEU A 13 6.05 76.10 -31.50
C LEU A 13 6.97 74.87 -31.41
N LEU A 14 7.00 74.15 -30.27
CA LEU A 14 7.65 72.88 -30.20
C LEU A 14 6.58 71.78 -30.19
N LYS A 15 6.58 70.99 -31.24
CA LYS A 15 5.77 69.80 -31.42
C LYS A 15 6.13 68.79 -30.33
N ALA A 16 5.19 68.46 -29.48
CA ALA A 16 5.33 67.36 -28.57
C ALA A 16 5.26 66.04 -29.34
N LEU A 17 6.36 65.32 -29.44
CA LEU A 17 6.42 63.96 -29.95
C LEU A 17 6.04 63.01 -28.79
N THR A 18 4.80 62.56 -28.76
CA THR A 18 4.35 61.57 -27.78
C THR A 18 4.88 60.20 -28.22
N LEU A 19 5.93 59.75 -27.54
CA LEU A 19 6.45 58.38 -27.69
C LEU A 19 5.51 57.41 -26.95
N ALA A 20 4.63 56.75 -27.68
CA ALA A 20 3.81 55.66 -27.13
C ALA A 20 4.72 54.44 -26.94
N ILE A 21 5.14 54.20 -25.69
CA ILE A 21 5.77 52.92 -25.30
C ILE A 21 4.68 51.86 -25.27
N LEU A 22 4.62 51.05 -26.33
CA LEU A 22 3.81 49.84 -26.38
C LEU A 22 4.46 48.78 -25.43
N VAL A 23 3.98 48.70 -24.22
CA VAL A 23 4.34 47.57 -23.34
C VAL A 23 3.60 46.34 -23.88
N LEU A 24 4.29 45.51 -24.65
CA LEU A 24 3.87 44.17 -24.97
C LEU A 24 3.96 43.35 -23.65
N ALA A 25 2.87 43.27 -22.92
CA ALA A 25 2.70 42.27 -21.90
C ALA A 25 2.64 40.89 -22.61
N SER A 26 3.78 40.20 -22.66
CA SER A 26 3.83 38.81 -23.02
C SER A 26 3.06 38.01 -21.94
N VAL A 27 1.79 37.70 -22.22
CA VAL A 27 1.02 36.73 -21.45
C VAL A 27 1.70 35.40 -21.71
N MET A 28 2.60 34.99 -20.83
CA MET A 28 3.05 33.61 -20.78
C MET A 28 1.82 32.77 -20.39
N PRO A 29 1.50 31.71 -21.14
CA PRO A 29 0.49 30.77 -20.67
C PRO A 29 0.93 30.23 -19.31
N PRO A 30 0.00 29.99 -18.36
CA PRO A 30 0.35 29.37 -17.10
C PRO A 30 1.02 28.04 -17.43
N THR A 31 2.30 27.91 -17.11
CA THR A 31 2.98 26.61 -17.04
C THR A 31 2.18 25.82 -16.01
N VAL A 32 1.31 24.96 -16.49
CA VAL A 32 0.71 23.92 -15.66
C VAL A 32 1.88 23.09 -15.15
N LEU A 33 2.28 23.36 -13.91
CA LEU A 33 3.13 22.44 -13.16
C LEU A 33 2.32 21.15 -13.08
N ALA A 34 2.52 20.27 -14.07
CA ALA A 34 1.99 18.93 -14.00
C ALA A 34 2.50 18.38 -12.67
N ASN A 35 1.55 18.13 -11.79
CA ASN A 35 1.80 17.76 -10.42
C ASN A 35 2.75 16.55 -10.44
N ASP A 36 3.95 16.66 -9.87
CA ASP A 36 4.93 15.56 -9.85
C ASP A 36 4.35 14.28 -9.23
N SER A 37 3.29 14.42 -8.42
CA SER A 37 2.53 13.31 -7.88
C SER A 37 1.74 12.56 -8.95
N GLU A 38 1.13 13.24 -9.95
CA GLU A 38 0.40 12.58 -11.05
C GLU A 38 1.34 11.84 -11.99
N LYS A 39 2.50 12.43 -12.33
CA LYS A 39 3.53 11.76 -13.13
C LYS A 39 4.11 10.54 -12.40
N ALA A 40 4.35 10.65 -11.08
CA ALA A 40 4.84 9.54 -10.28
C ALA A 40 3.82 8.41 -10.23
N THR A 41 2.54 8.71 -10.08
CA THR A 41 1.44 7.74 -10.07
C THR A 41 1.32 7.02 -11.40
N PHE A 42 1.30 7.76 -12.52
CA PHE A 42 1.21 7.18 -13.87
C PHE A 42 2.38 6.22 -14.16
N ASN A 43 3.61 6.60 -13.87
CA ASN A 43 4.78 5.75 -14.07
C ASN A 43 4.77 4.52 -13.15
N SER A 44 4.29 4.66 -11.92
CA SER A 44 4.18 3.54 -10.97
C SER A 44 3.12 2.54 -11.41
N THR A 45 1.98 2.99 -11.85
CA THR A 45 0.89 2.14 -12.38
C THR A 45 1.35 1.36 -13.62
N THR A 46 1.99 2.03 -14.58
CA THR A 46 2.52 1.36 -15.78
C THR A 46 3.54 0.28 -15.42
N THR A 47 4.41 0.56 -14.45
CA THR A 47 5.40 -0.41 -13.97
C THR A 47 4.73 -1.60 -13.28
N LEU A 48 3.70 -1.38 -12.43
CA LEU A 48 2.96 -2.46 -11.79
C LEU A 48 2.26 -3.35 -12.83
N GLN A 49 1.61 -2.80 -13.84
CA GLN A 49 0.96 -3.58 -14.90
C GLN A 49 1.96 -4.47 -15.66
N THR A 50 3.16 -3.96 -15.95
CA THR A 50 4.22 -4.74 -16.57
C THR A 50 4.67 -5.90 -15.67
N ILE A 51 4.83 -5.66 -14.37
CA ILE A 51 5.20 -6.69 -13.39
C ILE A 51 4.10 -7.76 -13.28
N LEU A 52 2.84 -7.36 -13.25
CA LEU A 52 1.70 -8.28 -13.13
C LEU A 52 1.65 -9.27 -14.31
N SER A 53 2.03 -8.86 -15.51
CA SER A 53 2.08 -9.71 -16.70
C SER A 53 3.38 -10.50 -16.87
N SER A 54 4.40 -10.27 -16.02
CA SER A 54 5.73 -10.86 -16.17
C SER A 54 5.74 -12.38 -15.96
N SER A 55 6.64 -13.07 -16.67
CA SER A 55 6.75 -14.53 -16.68
C SER A 55 7.29 -15.14 -15.39
N HIS A 56 7.95 -14.36 -14.52
CA HIS A 56 8.39 -14.85 -13.20
C HIS A 56 7.21 -15.16 -12.28
N ARG A 57 6.02 -14.61 -12.56
CA ARG A 57 4.77 -14.96 -11.89
C ARG A 57 4.11 -16.16 -12.58
N SER A 58 3.78 -17.20 -11.82
CA SER A 58 3.08 -18.36 -12.38
C SER A 58 1.72 -17.99 -12.97
N VAL A 59 1.23 -18.75 -13.93
CA VAL A 59 -0.13 -18.59 -14.47
C VAL A 59 -1.16 -18.64 -13.33
N ALA A 60 -1.02 -19.62 -12.43
CA ALA A 60 -1.92 -19.77 -11.28
C ALA A 60 -1.95 -18.51 -10.37
N ASN A 61 -0.80 -17.84 -10.19
CA ASN A 61 -0.76 -16.59 -9.42
C ASN A 61 -1.38 -15.43 -10.18
N ARG A 62 -1.14 -15.31 -11.50
CA ARG A 62 -1.76 -14.26 -12.33
C ARG A 62 -3.27 -14.41 -12.43
N ASP A 63 -3.80 -15.64 -12.52
CA ASP A 63 -5.24 -15.93 -12.56
C ASP A 63 -6.00 -15.44 -11.32
N ARG A 64 -5.28 -15.22 -10.23
CA ARG A 64 -5.84 -14.70 -8.96
C ARG A 64 -5.89 -13.18 -8.90
N ASP A 65 -5.22 -12.46 -9.81
CA ASP A 65 -5.20 -11.00 -9.85
C ASP A 65 -6.61 -10.40 -9.94
N LYS A 66 -7.52 -11.08 -10.67
CA LYS A 66 -8.94 -10.71 -10.79
C LYS A 66 -9.73 -10.72 -9.47
N TYR A 67 -9.22 -11.39 -8.44
CA TYR A 67 -9.82 -11.43 -7.11
C TYR A 67 -9.06 -10.57 -6.10
N ARG A 68 -7.81 -10.21 -6.40
CA ARG A 68 -6.91 -9.56 -5.46
C ARG A 68 -6.55 -8.13 -5.82
N HIS A 69 -6.89 -7.71 -7.03
CA HIS A 69 -6.73 -6.35 -7.56
C HIS A 69 -5.41 -5.68 -7.12
N PRO A 70 -4.24 -6.34 -7.33
CA PRO A 70 -2.99 -5.95 -6.67
C PRO A 70 -2.53 -4.54 -7.01
N ALA A 71 -2.70 -4.09 -8.27
CA ALA A 71 -2.32 -2.73 -8.64
C ALA A 71 -3.13 -1.70 -7.84
N GLN A 72 -4.46 -1.83 -7.85
CA GLN A 72 -5.37 -0.91 -7.17
C GLN A 72 -5.16 -0.95 -5.64
N THR A 73 -4.92 -2.14 -5.06
CA THR A 73 -4.65 -2.30 -3.63
C THR A 73 -3.36 -1.59 -3.22
N LEU A 74 -2.27 -1.78 -3.97
CA LEU A 74 -0.98 -1.16 -3.68
C LEU A 74 -0.99 0.36 -3.93
N GLU A 75 -1.72 0.82 -4.95
CA GLU A 75 -1.96 2.26 -5.18
C GLU A 75 -2.77 2.89 -4.05
N PHE A 76 -3.82 2.23 -3.58
CA PHE A 76 -4.60 2.70 -2.43
C PHE A 76 -3.73 2.85 -1.18
N PHE A 77 -2.80 1.94 -0.93
CA PHE A 77 -1.83 2.09 0.16
C PHE A 77 -0.82 3.22 -0.08
N GLY A 78 -0.68 3.68 -1.30
CA GLY A 78 0.23 4.76 -1.68
C GLY A 78 1.66 4.29 -1.95
N LEU A 79 1.82 3.04 -2.41
CA LEU A 79 3.11 2.45 -2.74
C LEU A 79 3.83 3.25 -3.83
N ARG A 80 5.13 3.49 -3.64
CA ARG A 80 6.03 4.13 -4.61
C ARG A 80 7.35 3.36 -4.72
N PRO A 81 8.03 3.40 -5.90
CA PRO A 81 9.20 2.56 -6.16
C PRO A 81 10.46 2.91 -5.34
N ASN A 82 10.46 4.06 -4.66
CA ASN A 82 11.58 4.54 -3.84
C ASN A 82 11.39 4.34 -2.33
N MET A 83 10.39 3.54 -1.94
CA MET A 83 10.04 3.33 -0.53
C MET A 83 10.77 2.13 0.06
N THR A 84 10.95 2.17 1.37
CA THR A 84 11.25 0.99 2.19
C THR A 84 9.93 0.37 2.65
N VAL A 85 9.69 -0.86 2.24
CA VAL A 85 8.45 -1.60 2.48
C VAL A 85 8.75 -2.85 3.31
N VAL A 86 7.90 -3.13 4.30
CA VAL A 86 7.88 -4.42 5.00
C VAL A 86 6.63 -5.17 4.60
N GLU A 87 6.77 -6.40 4.10
CA GLU A 87 5.67 -7.36 3.90
C GLU A 87 5.66 -8.35 5.08
N LEU A 88 4.55 -8.34 5.81
CA LEU A 88 4.36 -9.23 6.96
C LEU A 88 3.82 -10.58 6.51
N TRP A 89 4.46 -11.67 6.95
CA TRP A 89 4.05 -13.06 6.67
C TRP A 89 3.65 -13.29 5.21
N PRO A 90 4.59 -13.22 4.26
CA PRO A 90 4.32 -13.30 2.82
C PRO A 90 3.68 -14.64 2.37
N GLY A 91 3.66 -15.65 3.22
CA GLY A 91 3.22 -16.99 2.87
C GLY A 91 4.11 -17.60 1.79
N ASP A 92 3.53 -17.96 0.66
CA ASP A 92 4.23 -18.44 -0.54
C ASP A 92 4.82 -17.31 -1.42
N GLY A 93 4.70 -16.06 -0.96
CA GLY A 93 5.27 -14.88 -1.64
C GLY A 93 4.47 -14.35 -2.81
N TRP A 94 3.16 -14.47 -2.78
CA TRP A 94 2.30 -13.98 -3.87
C TRP A 94 2.45 -12.47 -4.11
N TYR A 95 2.42 -11.64 -3.05
CA TYR A 95 2.69 -10.21 -3.15
C TYR A 95 4.19 -9.92 -3.27
N THR A 96 5.06 -10.74 -2.69
CA THR A 96 6.52 -10.61 -2.85
C THR A 96 6.94 -10.64 -4.33
N GLU A 97 6.29 -11.47 -5.17
CA GLU A 97 6.51 -11.52 -6.63
C GLU A 97 6.22 -10.18 -7.33
N ILE A 98 5.41 -9.32 -6.72
CA ILE A 98 5.05 -8.00 -7.25
C ILE A 98 5.94 -6.92 -6.63
N LEU A 99 6.07 -6.95 -5.30
CA LEU A 99 6.79 -5.93 -4.54
C LEU A 99 8.30 -5.96 -4.80
N ALA A 100 8.90 -7.15 -4.93
CA ALA A 100 10.34 -7.28 -5.12
C ALA A 100 10.84 -6.57 -6.39
N PRO A 101 10.34 -6.86 -7.60
CA PRO A 101 10.78 -6.17 -8.80
C PRO A 101 10.35 -4.69 -8.84
N PHE A 102 9.20 -4.34 -8.23
CA PHE A 102 8.75 -2.95 -8.17
C PHE A 102 9.70 -2.05 -7.39
N LEU A 103 10.25 -2.55 -6.29
CA LEU A 103 11.14 -1.80 -5.40
C LEU A 103 12.62 -1.95 -5.77
N ALA A 104 12.98 -2.92 -6.62
CA ALA A 104 14.36 -3.34 -6.86
C ALA A 104 15.32 -2.23 -7.30
N SER A 105 14.83 -1.19 -8.00
CA SER A 105 15.69 -0.15 -8.58
C SER A 105 16.00 1.02 -7.62
N LYS A 106 15.05 1.40 -6.76
CA LYS A 106 15.13 2.63 -5.96
C LYS A 106 14.68 2.46 -4.52
N GLY A 107 13.99 1.37 -4.20
CA GLY A 107 13.43 1.08 -2.89
C GLY A 107 14.09 -0.10 -2.21
N LEU A 108 13.45 -0.58 -1.16
CA LEU A 108 13.86 -1.76 -0.40
C LEU A 108 12.63 -2.55 0.01
N LEU A 109 12.60 -3.85 -0.31
CA LEU A 109 11.64 -4.78 0.26
C LEU A 109 12.29 -5.57 1.40
N ILE A 110 11.65 -5.56 2.55
CA ILE A 110 11.93 -6.44 3.68
C ILE A 110 10.73 -7.37 3.82
N VAL A 111 10.95 -8.66 3.85
CA VAL A 111 9.90 -9.65 4.11
C VAL A 111 10.15 -10.28 5.47
N THR A 112 9.10 -10.49 6.27
CA THR A 112 9.25 -11.28 7.49
C THR A 112 9.19 -12.76 7.17
N ASN A 113 9.98 -13.57 7.84
CA ASN A 113 9.92 -15.01 7.75
C ASN A 113 10.18 -15.66 9.10
N LEU A 114 9.47 -16.74 9.39
CA LEU A 114 9.78 -17.55 10.55
C LEU A 114 11.13 -18.25 10.36
N THR A 115 11.73 -18.69 11.46
CA THR A 115 12.99 -19.45 11.39
C THR A 115 12.81 -20.71 10.55
N PRO A 116 13.54 -20.88 9.44
CA PRO A 116 13.31 -21.97 8.48
C PRO A 116 13.44 -23.38 9.08
N SER A 117 14.32 -23.58 10.06
CA SER A 117 14.47 -24.85 10.77
C SER A 117 13.24 -25.26 11.58
N MET A 118 12.37 -24.29 11.90
CA MET A 118 11.16 -24.49 12.71
C MET A 118 9.87 -24.54 11.89
N SER A 119 9.93 -24.17 10.60
CA SER A 119 8.73 -24.02 9.77
C SER A 119 9.00 -24.44 8.32
N LYS A 120 8.37 -25.56 7.90
CA LYS A 120 8.46 -26.01 6.48
C LYS A 120 8.03 -24.95 5.47
N PRO A 121 6.91 -24.19 5.66
CA PRO A 121 6.56 -23.08 4.80
C PRO A 121 7.63 -21.99 4.74
N ALA A 122 8.27 -21.67 5.88
CA ALA A 122 9.34 -20.67 5.92
C ALA A 122 10.58 -21.12 5.15
N LEU A 123 10.94 -22.42 5.24
CA LEU A 123 12.02 -23.00 4.43
C LEU A 123 11.68 -22.92 2.93
N ALA A 124 10.48 -23.35 2.54
CA ALA A 124 10.05 -23.32 1.13
C ALA A 124 10.05 -21.89 0.56
N PHE A 125 9.65 -20.91 1.36
CA PHE A 125 9.70 -19.50 0.95
C PHE A 125 11.15 -19.02 0.78
N GLN A 126 12.05 -19.38 1.69
CA GLN A 126 13.48 -19.05 1.57
C GLN A 126 14.10 -19.68 0.30
N GLU A 127 13.79 -20.94 0.04
CA GLU A 127 14.22 -21.65 -1.19
C GLU A 127 13.70 -20.97 -2.46
N LYS A 128 12.43 -20.52 -2.47
CA LYS A 128 11.85 -19.74 -3.56
C LYS A 128 12.62 -18.46 -3.83
N LEU A 129 12.97 -17.69 -2.79
CA LEU A 129 13.76 -16.46 -2.95
C LEU A 129 15.14 -16.77 -3.55
N ALA A 130 15.81 -17.82 -3.06
CA ALA A 130 17.14 -18.23 -3.53
C ALA A 130 17.12 -18.75 -4.98
N ALA A 131 16.04 -19.40 -5.39
CA ALA A 131 15.91 -19.99 -6.73
C ALA A 131 15.79 -18.93 -7.86
N ASN A 132 15.42 -17.69 -7.54
CA ASN A 132 15.24 -16.62 -8.53
C ASN A 132 15.92 -15.31 -8.08
N PRO A 133 17.26 -15.28 -8.02
CA PRO A 133 18.01 -14.12 -7.53
C PRO A 133 17.84 -12.88 -8.41
N GLU A 134 17.51 -13.02 -9.68
CA GLU A 134 17.21 -11.90 -10.59
C GLU A 134 15.98 -11.11 -10.13
N VAL A 135 14.98 -11.80 -9.56
CA VAL A 135 13.74 -11.19 -9.06
C VAL A 135 13.88 -10.81 -7.60
N PHE A 136 14.45 -11.67 -6.76
CA PHE A 136 14.40 -11.55 -5.31
C PHE A 136 15.75 -11.21 -4.67
N GLY A 137 16.84 -11.13 -5.42
CA GLY A 137 18.20 -10.98 -4.86
C GLY A 137 18.43 -9.70 -4.03
N LYS A 138 17.54 -8.70 -4.14
CA LYS A 138 17.58 -7.48 -3.33
C LYS A 138 16.61 -7.50 -2.14
N VAL A 139 15.80 -8.54 -2.00
CA VAL A 139 14.88 -8.71 -0.87
C VAL A 139 15.68 -9.01 0.39
N LYS A 140 15.39 -8.27 1.46
CA LYS A 140 15.91 -8.59 2.79
C LYS A 140 14.91 -9.42 3.56
N VAL A 141 15.40 -10.41 4.28
CA VAL A 141 14.58 -11.26 5.16
C VAL A 141 14.80 -10.85 6.60
N ALA A 142 13.77 -10.40 7.28
CA ALA A 142 13.72 -10.23 8.72
C ALA A 142 13.24 -11.55 9.33
N GLN A 143 14.14 -12.29 9.97
CA GLN A 143 13.74 -13.49 10.72
C GLN A 143 13.01 -13.08 11.99
N ILE A 144 11.87 -13.71 12.23
CA ILE A 144 11.02 -13.47 13.39
C ILE A 144 10.66 -14.78 14.06
N ASN A 145 10.39 -14.69 15.36
CA ASN A 145 9.94 -15.82 16.17
C ASN A 145 8.92 -15.32 17.22
N PRO A 146 7.67 -15.04 16.79
CA PRO A 146 6.65 -14.49 17.66
C PRO A 146 6.30 -15.46 18.82
N PRO A 147 5.91 -14.93 19.99
CA PRO A 147 5.72 -13.50 20.29
C PRO A 147 7.00 -12.75 20.68
N ASN A 148 8.14 -13.44 20.87
CA ASN A 148 9.31 -12.90 21.57
C ASN A 148 10.27 -12.12 20.66
N GLU A 149 10.40 -12.51 19.40
CA GLU A 149 11.35 -11.92 18.44
C GLU A 149 10.60 -11.37 17.22
N LEU A 150 10.25 -10.09 17.30
CA LEU A 150 9.45 -9.38 16.28
C LEU A 150 10.12 -8.09 15.79
N THR A 151 11.42 -8.11 15.59
CA THR A 151 12.12 -6.97 14.99
C THR A 151 11.97 -7.01 13.47
N LEU A 152 11.16 -6.11 12.93
CA LEU A 152 10.85 -6.05 11.49
C LEU A 152 11.89 -5.28 10.69
N ALA A 153 12.38 -4.18 11.26
CA ALA A 153 13.36 -3.26 10.71
C ALA A 153 13.85 -2.33 11.83
N PRO A 154 14.88 -1.50 11.61
CA PRO A 154 15.22 -0.43 12.55
C PRO A 154 14.03 0.49 12.81
N ASP A 155 13.97 1.06 14.01
CA ASP A 155 12.90 1.97 14.41
C ASP A 155 12.78 3.15 13.46
N ASN A 156 11.53 3.53 13.11
CA ASN A 156 11.23 4.69 12.28
C ASN A 156 11.97 4.72 10.92
N SER A 157 12.21 3.55 10.31
CA SER A 157 12.95 3.42 9.06
C SER A 157 12.10 3.03 7.85
N VAL A 158 10.86 2.57 8.08
CA VAL A 158 9.97 1.99 7.06
C VAL A 158 8.93 3.01 6.61
N ASP A 159 8.68 3.09 5.31
CA ASP A 159 7.67 3.98 4.74
C ASP A 159 6.28 3.32 4.74
N ILE A 160 6.23 2.02 4.42
CA ILE A 160 4.99 1.24 4.41
C ILE A 160 5.23 -0.14 5.02
N VAL A 161 4.33 -0.57 5.89
CA VAL A 161 4.14 -1.97 6.29
C VAL A 161 2.86 -2.48 5.65
N VAL A 162 2.89 -3.66 5.03
CA VAL A 162 1.70 -4.30 4.44
C VAL A 162 1.47 -5.69 5.01
N THR A 163 0.20 -6.04 5.15
CA THR A 163 -0.23 -7.39 5.53
C THR A 163 -1.44 -7.82 4.71
N PHE A 164 -1.44 -9.09 4.32
CA PHE A 164 -2.45 -9.66 3.46
C PHE A 164 -2.98 -10.97 4.05
N ARG A 165 -4.14 -10.92 4.70
CA ARG A 165 -4.86 -12.08 5.27
C ARG A 165 -4.06 -12.85 6.33
N ASN A 166 -3.51 -12.12 7.28
CA ASN A 166 -2.71 -12.69 8.38
C ASN A 166 -3.28 -12.40 9.77
N ILE A 167 -4.07 -11.32 9.93
CA ILE A 167 -4.54 -10.86 11.24
C ILE A 167 -5.31 -11.98 11.97
N HIS A 168 -6.18 -12.70 11.26
CA HIS A 168 -6.92 -13.83 11.84
C HIS A 168 -5.99 -14.91 12.44
N ASN A 169 -4.82 -15.14 11.83
CA ASN A 169 -3.83 -16.08 12.35
C ASN A 169 -3.15 -15.56 13.61
N TRP A 170 -2.79 -14.27 13.65
CA TRP A 170 -2.15 -13.67 14.80
C TRP A 170 -3.08 -13.59 16.00
N VAL A 171 -4.34 -13.18 15.77
CA VAL A 171 -5.40 -13.15 16.78
C VAL A 171 -5.65 -14.55 17.35
N LYS A 172 -5.78 -15.58 16.48
CA LYS A 172 -5.91 -16.97 16.90
C LYS A 172 -4.73 -17.45 17.75
N ALA A 173 -3.54 -17.00 17.44
CA ALA A 173 -2.31 -17.36 18.15
C ALA A 173 -2.03 -16.47 19.37
N GLY A 174 -2.76 -15.37 19.59
CA GLY A 174 -2.68 -14.50 20.75
C GLY A 174 -1.46 -13.58 20.79
N TYR A 175 -0.91 -13.20 19.63
CA TYR A 175 0.24 -12.28 19.55
C TYR A 175 0.04 -11.11 18.54
N ASP A 176 -1.18 -10.84 18.16
CA ASP A 176 -1.51 -9.75 17.23
C ASP A 176 -1.11 -8.38 17.76
N GLU A 177 -1.33 -8.09 19.06
CA GLU A 177 -0.89 -6.83 19.68
C GLU A 177 0.63 -6.60 19.55
N GLN A 178 1.43 -7.66 19.71
CA GLN A 178 2.89 -7.60 19.55
C GLN A 178 3.29 -7.30 18.10
N VAL A 179 2.57 -7.88 17.11
CA VAL A 179 2.80 -7.59 15.70
C VAL A 179 2.45 -6.15 15.36
N TYR A 180 1.32 -5.64 15.87
CA TYR A 180 0.92 -4.24 15.66
C TYR A 180 1.94 -3.27 16.27
N ALA A 181 2.41 -3.54 17.47
CA ALA A 181 3.44 -2.74 18.13
C ALA A 181 4.77 -2.76 17.35
N ALA A 182 5.18 -3.91 16.82
CA ALA A 182 6.38 -4.04 16.00
C ALA A 182 6.26 -3.25 14.67
N ALA A 183 5.09 -3.32 14.02
CA ALA A 183 4.81 -2.54 12.82
C ALA A 183 4.83 -1.03 13.11
N TYR A 184 4.21 -0.61 14.21
CA TYR A 184 4.22 0.78 14.66
C TYR A 184 5.63 1.29 14.92
N LYS A 185 6.46 0.49 15.58
CA LYS A 185 7.85 0.83 15.91
C LYS A 185 8.71 1.00 14.65
N ALA A 186 8.59 0.09 13.68
CA ALA A 186 9.34 0.11 12.44
C ALA A 186 8.97 1.29 11.52
N LEU A 187 7.69 1.68 11.48
CA LEU A 187 7.20 2.76 10.63
C LEU A 187 7.74 4.12 11.03
N LYS A 188 8.09 4.93 10.04
CA LYS A 188 8.35 6.37 10.20
C LYS A 188 7.10 7.08 10.70
N PRO A 189 7.20 8.20 11.45
CA PRO A 189 6.07 9.10 11.65
C PRO A 189 5.50 9.55 10.28
N GLY A 190 4.19 9.35 10.06
CA GLY A 190 3.55 9.52 8.76
C GLY A 190 3.62 8.30 7.84
N GLY A 191 4.29 7.22 8.27
CA GLY A 191 4.31 5.95 7.52
C GLY A 191 2.96 5.23 7.54
N ILE A 192 2.76 4.35 6.59
CA ILE A 192 1.48 3.69 6.31
C ILE A 192 1.51 2.23 6.73
N LEU A 193 0.44 1.78 7.38
CA LEU A 193 0.11 0.36 7.51
C LEU A 193 -1.05 0.05 6.56
N GLY A 194 -0.79 -0.78 5.54
CA GLY A 194 -1.80 -1.30 4.61
C GLY A 194 -2.27 -2.68 5.05
N VAL A 195 -3.58 -2.84 5.19
CA VAL A 195 -4.20 -4.08 5.65
C VAL A 195 -5.21 -4.56 4.62
N GLU A 196 -5.07 -5.81 4.18
CA GLU A 196 -6.10 -6.58 3.51
C GLU A 196 -6.42 -7.81 4.38
N GLU A 197 -7.69 -7.98 4.80
CA GLU A 197 -8.07 -9.10 5.65
C GLU A 197 -9.47 -9.61 5.31
N HIS A 198 -9.74 -10.89 5.55
CA HIS A 198 -11.04 -11.51 5.37
C HIS A 198 -12.08 -10.84 6.25
N ARG A 199 -13.15 -10.30 5.65
CA ARG A 199 -14.14 -9.50 6.35
C ARG A 199 -15.33 -10.33 6.81
N ALA A 200 -15.60 -10.33 8.10
CA ALA A 200 -16.78 -10.95 8.70
C ALA A 200 -18.08 -10.19 8.38
N LEU A 201 -19.20 -10.79 8.68
CA LEU A 201 -20.47 -10.08 8.81
C LEU A 201 -20.44 -9.15 10.03
N GLU A 202 -21.22 -8.07 9.96
CA GLU A 202 -21.38 -7.17 11.09
C GLU A 202 -21.89 -7.92 12.32
N GLY A 203 -21.36 -7.59 13.49
CA GLY A 203 -21.73 -8.24 14.75
C GLY A 203 -21.11 -9.62 15.00
N THR A 204 -20.24 -10.13 14.10
CA THR A 204 -19.53 -11.39 14.33
C THR A 204 -18.63 -11.29 15.56
N SER A 205 -18.78 -12.26 16.49
CA SER A 205 -17.97 -12.32 17.70
C SER A 205 -16.50 -12.65 17.40
N LEU A 206 -15.61 -12.33 18.35
CA LEU A 206 -14.19 -12.70 18.23
C LEU A 206 -14.01 -14.22 18.17
N GLU A 207 -14.78 -14.97 18.95
CA GLU A 207 -14.75 -16.44 18.94
C GLU A 207 -15.08 -17.01 17.56
N GLU A 208 -16.14 -16.51 16.93
CA GLU A 208 -16.54 -16.94 15.60
C GLU A 208 -15.51 -16.49 14.55
N SER A 209 -14.93 -15.30 14.70
CA SER A 209 -13.83 -14.80 13.85
C SER A 209 -12.62 -15.74 13.90
N ILE A 210 -12.21 -16.16 15.08
CA ILE A 210 -11.08 -17.10 15.26
C ILE A 210 -11.39 -18.47 14.61
N LYS A 211 -12.62 -18.93 14.71
CA LYS A 211 -13.07 -20.22 14.15
C LYS A 211 -13.15 -20.20 12.63
N THR A 212 -13.67 -19.11 12.06
CA THR A 212 -13.98 -19.02 10.62
C THR A 212 -12.89 -18.35 9.79
N GLY A 213 -11.99 -17.60 10.42
CA GLY A 213 -10.97 -16.81 9.75
C GLY A 213 -11.47 -15.48 9.16
N TYR A 214 -12.76 -15.15 9.33
CA TYR A 214 -13.32 -13.87 8.96
C TYR A 214 -13.27 -12.90 10.14
N MET A 215 -12.58 -11.77 9.98
CA MET A 215 -12.38 -10.78 11.03
C MET A 215 -13.41 -9.65 10.96
N SER A 216 -13.92 -9.22 12.11
CA SER A 216 -14.74 -8.01 12.19
C SER A 216 -13.94 -6.79 11.75
N GLU A 217 -14.46 -6.00 10.80
CA GLU A 217 -13.78 -4.81 10.33
C GLU A 217 -13.58 -3.78 11.46
N ASP A 218 -14.63 -3.52 12.24
CA ASP A 218 -14.57 -2.63 13.38
C ASP A 218 -13.62 -3.13 14.47
N GLY A 219 -13.58 -4.45 14.69
CA GLY A 219 -12.62 -5.07 15.62
C GLY A 219 -11.17 -4.87 15.19
N VAL A 220 -10.85 -5.04 13.90
CA VAL A 220 -9.52 -4.78 13.35
C VAL A 220 -9.17 -3.30 13.48
N ILE A 221 -10.10 -2.39 13.15
CA ILE A 221 -9.89 -0.95 13.28
C ILE A 221 -9.58 -0.59 14.74
N ALA A 222 -10.42 -1.01 15.68
CA ALA A 222 -10.24 -0.71 17.10
C ALA A 222 -8.91 -1.24 17.66
N ALA A 223 -8.50 -2.47 17.28
CA ALA A 223 -7.23 -3.06 17.70
C ALA A 223 -6.01 -2.26 17.20
N LEU A 224 -6.03 -1.84 15.94
CA LEU A 224 -4.95 -1.04 15.35
C LEU A 224 -4.93 0.39 15.91
N GLU A 225 -6.09 1.01 16.17
CA GLU A 225 -6.16 2.31 16.83
C GLU A 225 -5.65 2.25 18.27
N LYS A 226 -5.96 1.18 19.01
CA LYS A 226 -5.38 0.91 20.33
C LYS A 226 -3.85 0.80 20.27
N ALA A 227 -3.29 0.25 19.19
CA ALA A 227 -1.83 0.18 18.97
C ALA A 227 -1.20 1.53 18.55
N GLY A 228 -2.00 2.62 18.44
CA GLY A 228 -1.53 3.97 18.15
C GLY A 228 -1.68 4.41 16.69
N PHE A 229 -2.16 3.56 15.81
CA PHE A 229 -2.44 3.94 14.43
C PHE A 229 -3.70 4.81 14.33
N LYS A 230 -3.85 5.51 13.20
CA LYS A 230 -5.08 6.23 12.87
C LYS A 230 -5.58 5.75 11.51
N LEU A 231 -6.84 5.35 11.43
CA LEU A 231 -7.48 5.00 10.17
C LEU A 231 -7.57 6.26 9.28
N VAL A 232 -7.11 6.14 8.02
CA VAL A 232 -7.14 7.24 7.04
C VAL A 232 -7.81 6.87 5.72
N GLY A 233 -8.21 5.61 5.56
CA GLY A 233 -8.96 5.19 4.39
C GLY A 233 -9.48 3.76 4.49
N LYS A 234 -10.61 3.52 3.83
CA LYS A 234 -11.24 2.22 3.61
C LYS A 234 -11.51 2.07 2.13
N SER A 235 -11.43 0.86 1.60
CA SER A 235 -11.71 0.60 0.19
C SER A 235 -12.41 -0.73 0.00
N GLU A 236 -13.34 -0.76 -0.94
CA GLU A 236 -14.06 -1.97 -1.37
C GLU A 236 -13.38 -2.67 -2.57
N ILE A 237 -12.13 -2.33 -2.88
CA ILE A 237 -11.37 -2.91 -4.01
C ILE A 237 -11.38 -4.45 -3.97
N ASN A 238 -11.27 -5.03 -2.78
CA ASN A 238 -11.22 -6.47 -2.58
C ASN A 238 -12.53 -7.07 -2.01
N ALA A 239 -13.62 -6.33 -2.10
CA ALA A 239 -14.93 -6.83 -1.70
C ALA A 239 -15.44 -7.91 -2.66
N ASN A 240 -16.09 -8.94 -2.11
CA ASN A 240 -16.76 -9.96 -2.89
C ASN A 240 -18.19 -10.18 -2.35
N PRO A 241 -19.20 -9.55 -2.96
CA PRO A 241 -20.60 -9.69 -2.51
C PRO A 241 -21.19 -11.09 -2.69
N LYS A 242 -20.49 -12.00 -3.40
CA LYS A 242 -20.91 -13.41 -3.54
C LYS A 242 -20.51 -14.25 -2.34
N ASP A 243 -19.59 -13.75 -1.51
CA ASP A 243 -19.12 -14.44 -0.32
C ASP A 243 -20.15 -14.28 0.83
N THR A 244 -20.93 -15.33 1.09
CA THR A 244 -21.94 -15.33 2.13
C THR A 244 -21.40 -15.61 3.55
N LYS A 245 -20.15 -16.06 3.65
CA LYS A 245 -19.36 -16.25 4.91
C LYS A 245 -19.89 -17.34 5.85
N ASP A 246 -20.90 -18.09 5.43
CA ASP A 246 -21.60 -19.14 6.21
C ASP A 246 -21.14 -20.58 5.89
N TYR A 247 -19.86 -20.73 5.58
CA TYR A 247 -19.31 -22.02 5.13
C TYR A 247 -18.83 -22.90 6.29
N PRO A 248 -18.96 -24.25 6.16
CA PRO A 248 -18.56 -25.19 7.21
C PRO A 248 -17.08 -25.08 7.63
N GLY A 249 -16.21 -24.73 6.72
CA GLY A 249 -14.77 -24.54 6.96
C GLY A 249 -14.36 -23.07 7.03
N GLY A 250 -15.30 -22.16 7.26
CA GLY A 250 -15.02 -20.74 7.23
C GLY A 250 -14.41 -20.31 5.88
N VAL A 251 -13.54 -19.32 5.91
CA VAL A 251 -12.87 -18.75 4.73
C VAL A 251 -12.10 -19.79 3.91
N TRP A 252 -11.60 -20.84 4.55
CA TRP A 252 -10.82 -21.89 3.86
C TRP A 252 -11.66 -22.79 2.97
N THR A 253 -13.00 -22.70 3.03
CA THR A 253 -13.91 -23.36 2.07
C THR A 253 -13.77 -22.79 0.67
N LEU A 254 -13.45 -21.50 0.56
CA LEU A 254 -13.29 -20.80 -0.71
C LEU A 254 -11.89 -21.00 -1.33
N PRO A 255 -11.69 -20.66 -2.62
CA PRO A 255 -10.37 -20.59 -3.22
C PRO A 255 -9.41 -19.67 -2.44
N PRO A 256 -8.11 -19.99 -2.42
CA PRO A 256 -7.46 -21.09 -3.12
C PRO A 256 -7.50 -22.43 -2.36
N THR A 257 -7.90 -22.43 -1.08
CA THR A 257 -7.78 -23.59 -0.19
C THR A 257 -8.74 -24.71 -0.55
N LEU A 258 -10.02 -24.38 -0.81
CA LEU A 258 -11.07 -25.36 -1.17
C LEU A 258 -11.10 -26.55 -0.20
N SER A 259 -11.14 -26.27 1.10
CA SER A 259 -11.00 -27.27 2.18
C SER A 259 -12.05 -28.38 2.17
N GLN A 260 -13.17 -28.19 1.43
CA GLN A 260 -14.21 -29.21 1.27
C GLN A 260 -13.89 -30.23 0.14
N GLY A 261 -12.71 -30.12 -0.48
CA GLY A 261 -12.29 -31.01 -1.56
C GLY A 261 -13.20 -30.93 -2.79
N GLN A 262 -13.86 -32.03 -3.16
CA GLN A 262 -14.77 -32.07 -4.31
C GLN A 262 -16.21 -31.67 -3.96
N LYS A 263 -16.57 -31.62 -2.66
CA LYS A 263 -17.92 -31.26 -2.24
C LYS A 263 -18.20 -29.80 -2.60
N ASP A 264 -19.22 -29.56 -3.40
CA ASP A 264 -19.68 -28.26 -3.87
C ASP A 264 -18.58 -27.40 -4.52
N ARG A 265 -17.50 -28.02 -5.01
CA ARG A 265 -16.31 -27.36 -5.53
C ARG A 265 -16.64 -26.31 -6.59
N GLN A 266 -17.54 -26.65 -7.54
CA GLN A 266 -17.90 -25.72 -8.62
C GLN A 266 -18.63 -24.48 -8.09
N ARG A 267 -19.47 -24.64 -7.05
CA ARG A 267 -20.11 -23.51 -6.36
C ARG A 267 -19.05 -22.59 -5.75
N PHE A 268 -18.07 -23.12 -5.03
CA PHE A 268 -17.03 -22.32 -4.39
C PHE A 268 -16.11 -21.64 -5.41
N LEU A 269 -15.78 -22.29 -6.51
CA LEU A 269 -15.05 -21.68 -7.63
C LEU A 269 -15.82 -20.52 -8.27
N THR A 270 -17.16 -20.61 -8.34
CA THR A 270 -18.02 -19.56 -8.90
C THR A 270 -18.11 -18.34 -7.97
N ILE A 271 -18.05 -18.56 -6.64
CA ILE A 271 -17.95 -17.48 -5.66
C ILE A 271 -16.60 -16.77 -5.80
N GLY A 272 -15.52 -17.52 -5.94
CA GLY A 272 -14.17 -16.99 -6.00
C GLY A 272 -13.49 -16.87 -4.65
N GLU A 273 -12.48 -16.02 -4.52
CA GLU A 273 -11.83 -15.76 -3.23
C GLU A 273 -12.76 -14.95 -2.30
N SER A 274 -12.50 -15.01 -1.00
CA SER A 274 -13.34 -14.39 0.04
C SER A 274 -13.53 -12.87 -0.14
N ASP A 275 -14.56 -12.35 0.49
CA ASP A 275 -14.75 -10.93 0.74
C ASP A 275 -13.68 -10.38 1.69
N ARG A 276 -13.09 -9.23 1.38
CA ARG A 276 -11.98 -8.68 2.14
C ARG A 276 -12.11 -7.17 2.34
N MET A 277 -11.94 -6.74 3.58
CA MET A 277 -11.69 -5.35 3.91
C MET A 277 -10.32 -4.92 3.39
N THR A 278 -10.20 -3.68 2.95
CA THR A 278 -8.93 -3.06 2.57
C THR A 278 -8.83 -1.73 3.31
N LEU A 279 -7.93 -1.67 4.30
CA LEU A 279 -7.83 -0.58 5.25
C LEU A 279 -6.44 0.06 5.17
N LYS A 280 -6.42 1.39 5.28
CA LYS A 280 -5.19 2.18 5.29
C LYS A 280 -5.09 2.95 6.59
N PHE A 281 -4.03 2.71 7.32
CA PHE A 281 -3.72 3.40 8.56
C PHE A 281 -2.44 4.23 8.42
N ILE A 282 -2.32 5.25 9.24
CA ILE A 282 -1.11 6.07 9.34
C ILE A 282 -0.56 6.00 10.77
N LYS A 283 0.76 5.93 10.92
CA LYS A 283 1.42 6.27 12.17
C LYS A 283 1.42 7.79 12.32
N PRO A 284 0.73 8.38 13.31
CA PRO A 284 0.70 9.83 13.49
C PRO A 284 2.10 10.43 13.58
N LYS A 285 2.26 11.65 13.07
CA LYS A 285 3.45 12.45 13.39
C LYS A 285 3.35 12.90 14.84
N ALA A 286 4.48 12.91 15.55
CA ALA A 286 4.53 13.56 16.86
C ALA A 286 4.13 15.04 16.68
N SER A 287 3.16 15.48 17.49
CA SER A 287 2.72 16.88 17.56
C SER A 287 3.82 17.75 18.14
#